data_eccabab91be2c5c7d086bd600e2b4694
#
_entry.id   eccabab91be2c5c7d086bd600e2b4694
#
_cell.length_a   1.000
_cell.length_b   1.000
_cell.length_c   1.000
_cell.angle_alpha   90.00
_cell.angle_beta   90.00
_cell.angle_gamma   90.00
#
_symmetry.space_group_name_H-M   'P 1'
#
loop_
_entity.id
_entity.type
_entity.pdbx_description
1 polymer ?
#
loop_
_entity_poly.entity_id
_entity_poly.type
_entity_poly.pdbx_seq_one_letter_code
_entity_poly.pdbx_strand_id
1 'polypeptide(L)'
;MKLSVIIPVYRVETTLDRCVSSVIGQNISDMEVILVDDGSPDRCPELCDEWVQKDDRIRVIHKVNGGLSDARNAALDIAKGDYVTFVDSDDWLADNTYALLLENIGDSDIMEYSISERLMLTDRTYTDINDYWLTEKAYTHTYACNKIYRRNLFDNIRFPKGCIFEDAYTFPKLLQQTSVIRTSHLGAYHYSWNPSSITATADGTGLAQLLDAHLTNGMPVDDCYYLHLANIQMDVWERTGAPILLPERQVDTSLFKGHNKLKAVLLNKLGIRLLCRINKLIHYVRKPNR
;
A
#
# COMPACT_ATOMS: atom_id res chain seq x y z
N MET A 1 12.68 -16.22 -15.50
CA MET A 1 11.77 -15.86 -14.37
C MET A 1 10.87 -14.75 -14.85
N LYS A 2 9.58 -15.04 -14.99
CA LYS A 2 8.61 -14.11 -15.60
C LYS A 2 7.96 -13.20 -14.57
N LEU A 3 7.85 -11.90 -14.89
CA LEU A 3 7.15 -10.90 -14.08
C LEU A 3 5.82 -10.52 -14.75
N SER A 4 4.72 -10.55 -13.98
CA SER A 4 3.45 -9.94 -14.37
C SER A 4 3.31 -8.59 -13.66
N VAL A 5 3.22 -7.51 -14.44
CA VAL A 5 2.96 -6.16 -13.93
C VAL A 5 1.49 -5.83 -14.12
N ILE A 6 0.80 -5.54 -13.04
CA ILE A 6 -0.64 -5.26 -13.01
C ILE A 6 -0.87 -3.78 -12.83
N ILE A 7 -1.60 -3.16 -13.77
CA ILE A 7 -1.90 -1.72 -13.78
C ILE A 7 -3.42 -1.53 -13.84
N PRO A 8 -4.09 -1.26 -12.70
CA PRO A 8 -5.50 -0.85 -12.69
C PRO A 8 -5.66 0.54 -13.31
N VAL A 9 -6.65 0.73 -14.16
CA VAL A 9 -6.88 1.96 -14.92
C VAL A 9 -8.30 2.48 -14.69
N TYR A 10 -8.43 3.70 -14.15
CA TYR A 10 -9.71 4.38 -14.01
C TYR A 10 -9.53 5.90 -13.89
N ARG A 11 -10.02 6.67 -14.87
CA ARG A 11 -9.94 8.15 -14.92
C ARG A 11 -8.53 8.71 -14.79
N VAL A 12 -7.61 8.18 -15.58
CA VAL A 12 -6.17 8.53 -15.56
C VAL A 12 -5.61 8.82 -16.95
N GLU A 13 -6.44 9.29 -17.89
CA GLU A 13 -6.04 9.54 -19.28
C GLU A 13 -4.82 10.45 -19.43
N THR A 14 -4.52 11.30 -18.44
CA THR A 14 -3.38 12.22 -18.47
C THR A 14 -2.08 11.61 -17.95
N THR A 15 -2.13 10.51 -17.24
CA THR A 15 -0.96 9.88 -16.58
C THR A 15 -0.64 8.49 -17.08
N LEU A 16 -1.61 7.82 -17.72
CA LEU A 16 -1.50 6.43 -18.16
C LEU A 16 -0.30 6.20 -19.08
N ASP A 17 -0.07 7.08 -20.06
CA ASP A 17 1.06 6.94 -21.00
C ASP A 17 2.41 6.98 -20.28
N ARG A 18 2.58 7.87 -19.30
CA ARG A 18 3.80 7.94 -18.51
C ARG A 18 3.99 6.66 -17.69
N CYS A 19 2.94 6.20 -17.03
CA CYS A 19 2.96 4.98 -16.22
C CYS A 19 3.38 3.78 -17.07
N VAL A 20 2.65 3.50 -18.17
CA VAL A 20 2.91 2.34 -19.03
C VAL A 20 4.29 2.43 -19.68
N SER A 21 4.70 3.62 -20.19
CA SER A 21 6.03 3.82 -20.76
C SER A 21 7.14 3.49 -19.76
N SER A 22 6.99 3.89 -18.49
CA SER A 22 7.99 3.62 -17.45
C SER A 22 8.11 2.12 -17.13
N VAL A 23 7.01 1.37 -17.23
CA VAL A 23 6.98 -0.08 -17.02
C VAL A 23 7.60 -0.82 -18.24
N ILE A 24 7.21 -0.46 -19.44
CA ILE A 24 7.74 -1.08 -20.68
C ILE A 24 9.24 -0.82 -20.85
N GLY A 25 9.72 0.33 -20.37
CA GLY A 25 11.14 0.72 -20.40
C GLY A 25 12.03 0.00 -19.38
N GLN A 26 11.53 -0.96 -18.59
CA GLN A 26 12.30 -1.63 -17.53
C GLN A 26 13.35 -2.64 -18.01
N ASN A 27 13.58 -2.77 -19.32
CA ASN A 27 14.60 -3.65 -19.90
C ASN A 27 14.52 -5.12 -19.47
N ILE A 28 13.30 -5.63 -19.29
CA ILE A 28 13.03 -7.04 -18.95
C ILE A 28 12.37 -7.70 -20.16
N SER A 29 12.98 -8.77 -20.67
CA SER A 29 12.45 -9.53 -21.80
C SER A 29 11.31 -10.47 -21.40
N ASP A 30 11.37 -11.03 -20.18
CA ASP A 30 10.39 -12.01 -19.69
C ASP A 30 9.37 -11.32 -18.75
N MET A 31 8.59 -10.41 -19.32
CA MET A 31 7.59 -9.61 -18.60
C MET A 31 6.28 -9.63 -19.40
N GLU A 32 5.16 -9.65 -18.68
CA GLU A 32 3.84 -9.28 -19.24
C GLU A 32 3.28 -8.11 -18.44
N VAL A 33 2.54 -7.24 -19.09
CA VAL A 33 1.84 -6.11 -18.49
C VAL A 33 0.34 -6.31 -18.70
N ILE A 34 -0.43 -6.23 -17.63
CA ILE A 34 -1.88 -6.41 -17.65
C ILE A 34 -2.53 -5.08 -17.26
N LEU A 35 -3.04 -4.36 -18.25
CA LEU A 35 -3.86 -3.17 -18.04
C LEU A 35 -5.28 -3.62 -17.73
N VAL A 36 -5.87 -3.10 -16.67
CA VAL A 36 -7.27 -3.40 -16.33
C VAL A 36 -8.06 -2.10 -16.35
N ASP A 37 -8.73 -1.83 -17.46
CA ASP A 37 -9.69 -0.74 -17.55
C ASP A 37 -10.94 -1.12 -16.75
N ASP A 38 -11.11 -0.47 -15.60
CA ASP A 38 -12.22 -0.69 -14.68
C ASP A 38 -13.45 0.16 -15.06
N GLY A 39 -13.82 0.14 -16.34
CA GLY A 39 -14.96 0.87 -16.87
C GLY A 39 -14.77 2.38 -16.81
N SER A 40 -13.61 2.87 -17.23
CA SER A 40 -13.27 4.28 -17.23
C SER A 40 -14.17 5.07 -18.19
N PRO A 41 -14.73 6.24 -17.78
CA PRO A 41 -15.62 7.02 -18.64
C PRO A 41 -14.88 8.05 -19.51
N ASP A 42 -13.56 8.15 -19.39
CA ASP A 42 -12.65 9.00 -20.16
C ASP A 42 -12.01 8.23 -21.31
N ARG A 43 -10.90 8.70 -21.88
CA ARG A 43 -10.19 8.05 -22.99
C ARG A 43 -9.31 6.87 -22.59
N CYS A 44 -9.33 6.45 -21.33
CA CYS A 44 -8.50 5.32 -20.88
C CYS A 44 -8.75 4.01 -21.64
N PRO A 45 -10.01 3.61 -22.01
CA PRO A 45 -10.23 2.41 -22.80
C PRO A 45 -9.47 2.41 -24.12
N GLU A 46 -9.58 3.51 -24.91
CA GLU A 46 -8.90 3.66 -26.19
C GLU A 46 -7.37 3.67 -26.01
N LEU A 47 -6.85 4.35 -24.98
CA LEU A 47 -5.42 4.37 -24.68
C LEU A 47 -4.90 2.97 -24.32
N CYS A 48 -5.64 2.17 -23.58
CA CYS A 48 -5.28 0.79 -23.28
C CYS A 48 -5.17 -0.04 -24.59
N ASP A 49 -6.13 0.09 -25.49
CA ASP A 49 -6.10 -0.60 -26.80
C ASP A 49 -4.94 -0.15 -27.67
N GLU A 50 -4.64 1.15 -27.67
CA GLU A 50 -3.46 1.68 -28.38
C GLU A 50 -2.16 1.07 -27.86
N TRP A 51 -2.03 0.87 -26.54
CA TRP A 51 -0.85 0.26 -25.94
C TRP A 51 -0.70 -1.22 -26.31
N VAL A 52 -1.78 -1.98 -26.41
CA VAL A 52 -1.75 -3.38 -26.92
C VAL A 52 -1.20 -3.45 -28.35
N GLN A 53 -1.49 -2.43 -29.19
CA GLN A 53 -0.96 -2.38 -30.55
C GLN A 53 0.52 -1.96 -30.62
N LYS A 54 1.04 -1.30 -29.58
CA LYS A 54 2.43 -0.79 -29.52
C LYS A 54 3.41 -1.82 -28.98
N ASP A 55 2.96 -2.75 -28.08
CA ASP A 55 3.86 -3.69 -27.40
C ASP A 55 3.15 -5.02 -27.11
N ASP A 56 3.68 -6.11 -27.69
CA ASP A 56 3.12 -7.47 -27.58
C ASP A 56 3.14 -8.05 -26.15
N ARG A 57 3.87 -7.44 -25.22
CA ARG A 57 3.88 -7.81 -23.81
C ARG A 57 2.64 -7.34 -23.06
N ILE A 58 1.87 -6.42 -23.66
CA ILE A 58 0.70 -5.80 -23.02
C ILE A 58 -0.57 -6.58 -23.35
N ARG A 59 -1.38 -6.79 -22.33
CA ARG A 59 -2.73 -7.32 -22.44
C ARG A 59 -3.69 -6.37 -21.75
N VAL A 60 -4.90 -6.25 -22.24
CA VAL A 60 -5.95 -5.44 -21.63
C VAL A 60 -7.14 -6.27 -21.21
N ILE A 61 -7.74 -5.90 -20.08
CA ILE A 61 -9.06 -6.36 -19.62
C ILE A 61 -9.95 -5.13 -19.52
N HIS A 62 -11.03 -5.09 -20.30
CA HIS A 62 -12.09 -4.11 -20.10
C HIS A 62 -13.19 -4.74 -19.27
N LYS A 63 -13.61 -4.07 -18.21
CA LYS A 63 -14.66 -4.57 -17.32
C LYS A 63 -15.57 -3.46 -16.81
N VAL A 64 -16.75 -3.83 -16.33
CA VAL A 64 -17.61 -2.89 -15.60
C VAL A 64 -16.91 -2.47 -14.32
N ASN A 65 -17.02 -1.18 -13.95
CA ASN A 65 -16.38 -0.63 -12.76
C ASN A 65 -16.76 -1.44 -11.51
N GLY A 66 -15.74 -1.94 -10.84
CA GLY A 66 -15.84 -2.70 -9.60
C GLY A 66 -14.87 -2.20 -8.52
N GLY A 67 -14.09 -1.15 -8.83
CA GLY A 67 -13.09 -0.54 -7.95
C GLY A 67 -11.72 -1.21 -8.00
N LEU A 68 -10.75 -0.58 -7.36
CA LEU A 68 -9.32 -0.92 -7.40
C LEU A 68 -9.04 -2.41 -7.07
N SER A 69 -9.63 -2.91 -6.00
CA SER A 69 -9.50 -4.32 -5.59
C SER A 69 -9.99 -5.28 -6.66
N ASP A 70 -11.11 -4.98 -7.29
CA ASP A 70 -11.70 -5.83 -8.33
C ASP A 70 -10.84 -5.84 -9.60
N ALA A 71 -10.28 -4.69 -9.97
CA ALA A 71 -9.36 -4.58 -11.09
C ALA A 71 -8.07 -5.38 -10.84
N ARG A 72 -7.43 -5.25 -9.67
CA ARG A 72 -6.25 -6.04 -9.31
C ARG A 72 -6.54 -7.53 -9.29
N ASN A 73 -7.68 -7.95 -8.74
CA ASN A 73 -8.07 -9.36 -8.69
C ASN A 73 -8.31 -9.95 -10.08
N ALA A 74 -8.96 -9.20 -10.98
CA ALA A 74 -9.19 -9.65 -12.37
C ALA A 74 -7.87 -9.91 -13.12
N ALA A 75 -6.84 -9.09 -12.89
CA ALA A 75 -5.51 -9.32 -13.46
C ALA A 75 -4.80 -10.51 -12.80
N LEU A 76 -4.89 -10.68 -11.49
CA LEU A 76 -4.32 -11.84 -10.78
C LEU A 76 -4.86 -13.17 -11.31
N ASP A 77 -6.13 -13.23 -11.72
CA ASP A 77 -6.76 -14.43 -12.26
C ASP A 77 -6.17 -14.89 -13.61
N ILE A 78 -5.52 -13.99 -14.36
CA ILE A 78 -4.91 -14.30 -15.66
C ILE A 78 -3.41 -14.12 -15.71
N ALA A 79 -2.79 -13.64 -14.63
CA ALA A 79 -1.33 -13.44 -14.51
C ALA A 79 -0.58 -14.79 -14.63
N LYS A 80 0.49 -14.82 -15.44
CA LYS A 80 1.27 -16.02 -15.74
C LYS A 80 2.72 -15.95 -15.25
N GLY A 81 3.13 -14.83 -14.69
CA GLY A 81 4.47 -14.64 -14.14
C GLY A 81 4.72 -15.54 -12.93
N ASP A 82 5.98 -15.85 -12.68
CA ASP A 82 6.41 -16.46 -11.41
C ASP A 82 6.24 -15.47 -10.27
N TYR A 83 6.37 -14.18 -10.60
CA TYR A 83 6.19 -13.04 -9.72
C TYR A 83 5.15 -12.09 -10.27
N VAL A 84 4.51 -11.36 -9.36
CA VAL A 84 3.56 -10.27 -9.69
C VAL A 84 3.95 -8.99 -8.96
N THR A 85 3.67 -7.85 -9.57
CA THR A 85 3.79 -6.53 -8.97
C THR A 85 2.66 -5.63 -9.44
N PHE A 86 2.40 -4.56 -8.71
CA PHE A 86 1.32 -3.63 -9.01
C PHE A 86 1.90 -2.24 -9.24
N VAL A 87 1.34 -1.49 -10.18
CA VAL A 87 1.68 -0.09 -10.41
C VAL A 87 0.37 0.68 -10.51
N ASP A 88 0.21 1.70 -9.69
CA ASP A 88 -0.94 2.58 -9.78
C ASP A 88 -0.78 3.50 -11.00
N SER A 89 -1.82 3.67 -11.79
CA SER A 89 -1.75 4.26 -13.15
C SER A 89 -1.49 5.78 -13.17
N ASP A 90 -1.46 6.44 -12.03
CA ASP A 90 -1.03 7.82 -11.86
C ASP A 90 0.45 7.96 -11.45
N ASP A 91 1.14 6.83 -11.18
CA ASP A 91 2.53 6.75 -10.74
C ASP A 91 3.48 6.27 -11.86
N TRP A 92 4.79 6.16 -11.57
CA TRP A 92 5.78 5.63 -12.52
C TRP A 92 7.00 5.04 -11.81
N LEU A 93 7.83 4.33 -12.56
CA LEU A 93 9.06 3.70 -12.08
C LEU A 93 10.30 4.44 -12.57
N ALA A 94 11.36 4.48 -11.75
CA ALA A 94 12.68 4.83 -12.21
C ALA A 94 13.22 3.78 -13.20
N ASP A 95 14.13 4.20 -14.06
CA ASP A 95 14.75 3.31 -15.06
C ASP A 95 15.43 2.11 -14.41
N ASN A 96 15.34 0.95 -15.04
CA ASN A 96 15.95 -0.31 -14.60
C ASN A 96 15.54 -0.81 -13.20
N THR A 97 14.50 -0.25 -12.59
CA THR A 97 14.04 -0.67 -11.24
C THR A 97 13.79 -2.18 -11.19
N TYR A 98 12.96 -2.72 -12.07
CA TYR A 98 12.64 -4.15 -12.03
C TYR A 98 13.80 -5.04 -12.45
N ALA A 99 14.64 -4.61 -13.39
CA ALA A 99 15.83 -5.38 -13.77
C ALA A 99 16.76 -5.57 -12.56
N LEU A 100 17.10 -4.49 -11.85
CA LEU A 100 17.93 -4.53 -10.66
C LEU A 100 17.32 -5.36 -9.53
N LEU A 101 16.02 -5.22 -9.29
CA LEU A 101 15.33 -5.97 -8.24
C LEU A 101 15.27 -7.48 -8.54
N LEU A 102 14.95 -7.88 -9.78
CA LEU A 102 14.88 -9.28 -10.17
C LEU A 102 16.24 -9.97 -10.17
N GLU A 103 17.33 -9.27 -10.48
CA GLU A 103 18.70 -9.79 -10.33
C GLU A 103 19.04 -10.10 -8.86
N ASN A 104 18.43 -9.39 -7.91
CA ASN A 104 18.69 -9.50 -6.49
C ASN A 104 17.59 -10.21 -5.68
N ILE A 105 16.49 -10.62 -6.32
CA ILE A 105 15.33 -11.21 -5.65
C ILE A 105 15.64 -12.55 -4.97
N GLY A 106 16.55 -13.36 -5.56
CA GLY A 106 16.97 -14.63 -5.02
C GLY A 106 15.80 -15.60 -4.79
N ASP A 107 15.72 -16.11 -3.57
CA ASP A 107 14.68 -17.05 -3.10
C ASP A 107 13.52 -16.34 -2.37
N SER A 108 13.51 -15.00 -2.30
CA SER A 108 12.49 -14.27 -1.56
C SER A 108 11.08 -14.46 -2.13
N ASP A 109 10.13 -14.52 -1.23
CA ASP A 109 8.71 -14.55 -1.57
C ASP A 109 8.17 -13.13 -1.83
N ILE A 110 8.74 -12.14 -1.13
CA ILE A 110 8.44 -10.72 -1.30
C ILE A 110 9.76 -9.93 -1.36
N MET A 111 9.88 -9.08 -2.36
CA MET A 111 10.91 -8.03 -2.44
C MET A 111 10.23 -6.68 -2.33
N GLU A 112 10.56 -5.91 -1.28
CA GLU A 112 10.09 -4.55 -1.11
C GLU A 112 11.19 -3.55 -1.46
N TYR A 113 10.84 -2.46 -2.14
CA TYR A 113 11.80 -1.45 -2.59
C TYR A 113 11.34 -0.02 -2.29
N SER A 114 12.23 0.94 -2.41
CA SER A 114 12.04 2.32 -1.99
C SER A 114 10.96 3.04 -2.81
N ILE A 115 10.25 3.98 -2.16
CA ILE A 115 9.31 4.91 -2.79
C ILE A 115 9.95 6.30 -2.75
N SER A 116 10.72 6.64 -3.77
CA SER A 116 11.43 7.93 -3.87
C SER A 116 11.91 8.44 -2.50
N GLU A 117 11.58 9.69 -2.14
CA GLU A 117 11.94 10.27 -0.84
C GLU A 117 11.00 9.88 0.31
N ARG A 118 9.88 9.21 -0.01
CA ARG A 118 8.81 8.89 0.96
C ARG A 118 9.13 7.70 1.85
N LEU A 119 9.78 6.68 1.27
CA LEU A 119 10.18 5.46 1.96
C LEU A 119 11.55 5.04 1.45
N MET A 120 12.58 5.22 2.27
CA MET A 120 13.95 4.81 1.96
C MET A 120 14.25 3.52 2.69
N LEU A 121 14.44 2.45 1.93
CA LEU A 121 14.78 1.13 2.46
C LEU A 121 16.28 0.86 2.30
N THR A 122 16.79 -0.07 3.09
CA THR A 122 18.14 -0.63 2.98
C THR A 122 18.07 -2.11 2.61
N ASP A 123 19.15 -2.66 2.09
CA ASP A 123 19.20 -4.08 1.74
C ASP A 123 19.25 -4.93 3.00
N ARG A 124 18.18 -5.69 3.21
CA ARG A 124 18.04 -6.65 4.31
C ARG A 124 17.28 -7.89 3.86
N THR A 125 17.50 -8.98 4.56
CA THR A 125 16.73 -10.22 4.39
C THR A 125 16.14 -10.62 5.73
N TYR A 126 14.86 -10.92 5.73
CA TYR A 126 14.09 -11.33 6.89
C TYR A 126 13.54 -12.75 6.65
N THR A 127 13.75 -13.63 7.61
CA THR A 127 13.15 -14.98 7.71
C THR A 127 12.14 -15.08 8.84
N ASP A 128 12.07 -14.04 9.69
CA ASP A 128 11.01 -13.82 10.68
C ASP A 128 10.15 -12.64 10.23
N ILE A 129 8.90 -12.93 9.90
CA ILE A 129 7.93 -11.91 9.45
C ILE A 129 7.59 -10.90 10.55
N ASN A 130 7.66 -11.31 11.82
CA ASN A 130 7.40 -10.42 12.95
C ASN A 130 8.53 -9.40 13.12
N ASP A 131 9.78 -9.84 12.91
CA ASP A 131 10.93 -8.93 12.90
C ASP A 131 10.81 -7.92 11.75
N TYR A 132 10.51 -8.36 10.52
CA TYR A 132 10.23 -7.44 9.41
C TYR A 132 9.09 -6.46 9.74
N TRP A 133 7.95 -6.96 10.23
CA TRP A 133 6.76 -6.15 10.53
C TRP A 133 7.04 -5.04 11.54
N LEU A 134 7.78 -5.35 12.62
CA LEU A 134 8.07 -4.42 13.71
C LEU A 134 9.30 -3.55 13.43
N THR A 135 10.39 -4.12 12.91
CA THR A 135 11.67 -3.40 12.69
C THR A 135 11.58 -2.42 11.54
N GLU A 136 11.04 -2.84 10.40
CA GLU A 136 10.80 -1.93 9.26
C GLU A 136 9.53 -1.09 9.44
N LYS A 137 8.74 -1.36 10.48
CA LYS A 137 7.43 -0.74 10.67
C LYS A 137 6.52 -0.92 9.46
N ALA A 138 6.52 -2.11 8.88
CA ALA A 138 5.81 -2.44 7.65
C ALA A 138 4.30 -2.13 7.75
N TYR A 139 3.76 -2.05 8.96
CA TYR A 139 2.41 -1.57 9.23
C TYR A 139 2.15 -0.11 8.79
N THR A 140 3.19 0.69 8.50
CA THR A 140 3.05 2.06 8.00
C THR A 140 3.11 2.15 6.47
N HIS A 141 3.52 1.07 5.79
CA HIS A 141 3.72 1.02 4.34
C HIS A 141 3.26 -0.32 3.73
N THR A 142 2.01 -0.67 4.02
CA THR A 142 1.37 -1.89 3.50
C THR A 142 1.08 -1.85 1.99
N TYR A 143 1.55 -0.81 1.27
CA TYR A 143 1.29 -0.57 -0.14
C TYR A 143 1.60 -1.79 -1.02
N ALA A 144 0.73 -2.08 -1.99
CA ALA A 144 0.97 -3.14 -2.97
C ALA A 144 2.04 -2.73 -4.00
N CYS A 145 2.12 -1.44 -4.32
CA CYS A 145 2.83 -0.93 -5.50
C CYS A 145 4.37 -0.97 -5.41
N ASN A 146 4.96 -0.97 -4.22
CA ASN A 146 6.42 -1.01 -4.05
C ASN A 146 6.95 -2.40 -3.67
N LYS A 147 6.27 -3.44 -4.11
CA LYS A 147 6.64 -4.82 -3.80
C LYS A 147 6.52 -5.72 -5.03
N ILE A 148 7.45 -6.66 -5.13
CA ILE A 148 7.38 -7.80 -6.07
C ILE A 148 7.06 -9.03 -5.22
N TYR A 149 5.99 -9.72 -5.57
CA TYR A 149 5.47 -10.85 -4.82
C TYR A 149 5.63 -12.14 -5.62
N ARG A 150 6.00 -13.25 -4.99
CA ARG A 150 5.82 -14.58 -5.58
C ARG A 150 4.33 -14.80 -5.84
N ARG A 151 3.97 -15.11 -7.09
CA ARG A 151 2.55 -15.13 -7.53
C ARG A 151 1.68 -16.10 -6.72
N ASN A 152 2.22 -17.25 -6.31
CA ASN A 152 1.46 -18.24 -5.54
C ASN A 152 0.96 -17.75 -4.17
N LEU A 153 1.52 -16.67 -3.62
CA LEU A 153 0.98 -16.04 -2.41
C LEU A 153 -0.48 -15.57 -2.60
N PHE A 154 -0.86 -15.31 -3.86
CA PHE A 154 -2.23 -14.89 -4.20
C PHE A 154 -3.17 -16.05 -4.57
N ASP A 155 -2.76 -17.32 -4.49
CA ASP A 155 -3.63 -18.44 -4.89
C ASP A 155 -4.95 -18.46 -4.08
N ASN A 156 -4.89 -18.17 -2.78
CA ASN A 156 -6.04 -18.14 -1.88
C ASN A 156 -6.28 -16.77 -1.22
N ILE A 157 -5.53 -15.74 -1.60
CA ILE A 157 -5.67 -14.39 -1.06
C ILE A 157 -6.05 -13.45 -2.19
N ARG A 158 -7.04 -12.60 -1.95
CA ARG A 158 -7.49 -11.55 -2.87
C ARG A 158 -7.68 -10.25 -2.13
N PHE A 159 -7.56 -9.16 -2.86
CA PHE A 159 -7.91 -7.84 -2.34
C PHE A 159 -9.41 -7.77 -2.03
N PRO A 160 -9.81 -7.30 -0.83
CA PRO A 160 -11.23 -7.20 -0.47
C PRO A 160 -11.92 -6.11 -1.31
N LYS A 161 -13.06 -6.47 -1.93
CA LYS A 161 -13.86 -5.53 -2.73
C LYS A 161 -14.63 -4.56 -1.82
N GLY A 162 -14.82 -3.34 -2.28
CA GLY A 162 -15.62 -2.33 -1.58
C GLY A 162 -14.93 -1.70 -0.36
N CYS A 163 -13.65 -1.99 -0.15
CA CYS A 163 -12.83 -1.36 0.88
C CYS A 163 -11.87 -0.36 0.25
N ILE A 164 -11.62 0.74 0.95
CA ILE A 164 -10.41 1.54 0.76
C ILE A 164 -9.36 1.05 1.76
N PHE A 165 -8.09 1.26 1.51
CA PHE A 165 -6.97 0.65 2.25
C PHE A 165 -6.97 -0.89 2.19
N GLU A 166 -7.37 -1.45 1.07
CA GLU A 166 -7.40 -2.89 0.79
C GLU A 166 -6.05 -3.57 1.00
N ASP A 167 -4.97 -2.81 0.81
CA ASP A 167 -3.59 -3.26 1.05
C ASP A 167 -3.35 -3.60 2.52
N ALA A 168 -3.90 -2.80 3.44
CA ALA A 168 -3.78 -3.04 4.88
C ALA A 168 -4.50 -4.33 5.33
N TYR A 169 -5.54 -4.75 4.60
CA TYR A 169 -6.21 -6.04 4.82
C TYR A 169 -5.47 -7.21 4.17
N THR A 170 -4.82 -6.96 3.02
CA THR A 170 -4.24 -8.01 2.17
C THR A 170 -2.81 -8.34 2.57
N PHE A 171 -1.97 -7.33 2.75
CA PHE A 171 -0.55 -7.51 2.98
C PHE A 171 -0.21 -8.37 4.21
N PRO A 172 -0.83 -8.20 5.40
CA PRO A 172 -0.58 -9.08 6.55
C PRO A 172 -0.90 -10.55 6.29
N LYS A 173 -1.92 -10.84 5.48
CA LYS A 173 -2.27 -12.21 5.10
C LYS A 173 -1.22 -12.83 4.17
N LEU A 174 -0.67 -12.05 3.24
CA LEU A 174 0.44 -12.47 2.39
C LEU A 174 1.68 -12.75 3.24
N LEU A 175 2.01 -11.85 4.18
CA LEU A 175 3.14 -12.05 5.10
C LEU A 175 3.04 -13.35 5.88
N GLN A 176 1.87 -13.73 6.36
CA GLN A 176 1.65 -14.99 7.10
C GLN A 176 1.91 -16.26 6.26
N GLN A 177 1.98 -16.15 4.93
CA GLN A 177 2.34 -17.23 4.00
C GLN A 177 3.77 -17.11 3.46
N THR A 178 4.51 -16.10 3.91
CA THR A 178 5.84 -15.74 3.41
C THR A 178 6.92 -16.35 4.31
N SER A 179 7.97 -16.89 3.71
CA SER A 179 9.14 -17.43 4.41
C SER A 179 10.32 -16.48 4.37
N VAL A 180 10.51 -15.78 3.24
CA VAL A 180 11.66 -14.89 3.03
C VAL A 180 11.19 -13.57 2.45
N ILE A 181 11.53 -12.48 3.13
CA ILE A 181 11.31 -11.11 2.67
C ILE A 181 12.65 -10.43 2.48
N ARG A 182 12.80 -9.71 1.37
CA ARG A 182 13.94 -8.82 1.16
C ARG A 182 13.46 -7.39 1.02
N THR A 183 14.19 -6.47 1.63
CA THR A 183 14.06 -5.04 1.36
C THR A 183 15.25 -4.61 0.51
N SER A 184 15.07 -3.60 -0.35
CA SER A 184 16.14 -3.11 -1.22
C SER A 184 16.13 -1.59 -1.36
N HIS A 185 17.34 -1.02 -1.42
CA HIS A 185 17.55 0.37 -1.81
C HIS A 185 17.59 0.56 -3.33
N LEU A 186 17.68 -0.55 -4.09
CA LEU A 186 17.77 -0.53 -5.56
C LEU A 186 16.43 -0.16 -6.17
N GLY A 187 16.48 0.61 -7.27
CA GLY A 187 15.28 1.07 -7.95
C GLY A 187 14.48 2.10 -7.15
N ALA A 188 13.45 2.63 -7.76
CA ALA A 188 12.51 3.52 -7.10
C ALA A 188 11.12 3.50 -7.74
N TYR A 189 10.12 3.52 -6.88
CA TYR A 189 8.74 3.83 -7.23
C TYR A 189 8.50 5.32 -7.05
N HIS A 190 8.00 6.01 -8.07
CA HIS A 190 7.68 7.43 -8.00
C HIS A 190 6.20 7.63 -7.76
N TYR A 191 5.86 8.02 -6.54
CA TYR A 191 4.50 8.33 -6.15
C TYR A 191 4.10 9.75 -6.59
N SER A 192 3.04 9.87 -7.38
CA SER A 192 2.43 11.15 -7.74
C SER A 192 1.46 11.61 -6.66
N TRP A 193 1.72 12.78 -6.08
CA TRP A 193 0.74 13.33 -5.16
C TRP A 193 -0.51 13.80 -5.91
N ASN A 194 -1.67 13.25 -5.54
CA ASN A 194 -2.95 13.60 -6.13
C ASN A 194 -3.95 13.96 -5.01
N PRO A 195 -4.41 15.23 -4.93
CA PRO A 195 -5.34 15.66 -3.88
C PRO A 195 -6.72 14.99 -3.99
N SER A 196 -7.06 14.44 -5.14
CA SER A 196 -8.31 13.71 -5.38
C SER A 196 -8.15 12.18 -5.23
N SER A 197 -6.98 11.69 -4.80
CA SER A 197 -6.77 10.26 -4.57
C SER A 197 -7.71 9.70 -3.51
N ILE A 198 -8.01 8.41 -3.60
CA ILE A 198 -8.87 7.69 -2.64
C ILE A 198 -8.40 7.90 -1.20
N THR A 199 -7.09 7.83 -0.97
CA THR A 199 -6.51 8.00 0.36
C THR A 199 -6.52 9.44 0.85
N ALA A 200 -6.32 10.44 -0.05
CA ALA A 200 -6.36 11.86 0.32
C ALA A 200 -7.79 12.32 0.65
N THR A 201 -8.79 11.72 0.01
CA THR A 201 -10.21 12.04 0.21
C THR A 201 -10.90 11.11 1.22
N ALA A 202 -10.16 10.18 1.85
CA ALA A 202 -10.70 9.25 2.82
C ALA A 202 -11.42 9.99 3.96
N ASP A 203 -12.68 9.67 4.13
CA ASP A 203 -13.52 10.18 5.22
C ASP A 203 -13.33 9.37 6.51
N GLY A 204 -14.15 9.66 7.51
CA GLY A 204 -14.11 8.92 8.77
C GLY A 204 -14.43 7.42 8.61
N THR A 205 -15.24 7.04 7.62
CA THR A 205 -15.58 5.63 7.33
C THR A 205 -14.36 4.90 6.78
N GLY A 206 -13.62 5.53 5.85
CA GLY A 206 -12.39 4.97 5.34
C GLY A 206 -11.33 4.76 6.41
N LEU A 207 -11.13 5.74 7.30
CA LEU A 207 -10.21 5.58 8.43
C LEU A 207 -10.65 4.49 9.40
N ALA A 208 -11.96 4.28 9.58
CA ALA A 208 -12.48 3.17 10.39
C ALA A 208 -12.15 1.81 9.75
N GLN A 209 -12.20 1.68 8.42
CA GLN A 209 -11.75 0.49 7.70
C GLN A 209 -10.23 0.26 7.90
N LEU A 210 -9.41 1.32 7.83
CA LEU A 210 -7.97 1.20 8.09
C LEU A 210 -7.71 0.70 9.53
N LEU A 211 -8.41 1.24 10.51
CA LEU A 211 -8.29 0.79 11.90
C LEU A 211 -8.70 -0.69 12.05
N ASP A 212 -9.82 -1.07 11.44
CA ASP A 212 -10.30 -2.46 11.45
C ASP A 212 -9.28 -3.41 10.81
N ALA A 213 -8.71 -3.05 9.66
CA ALA A 213 -7.66 -3.82 9.02
C ALA A 213 -6.47 -4.08 9.95
N HIS A 214 -6.05 -3.07 10.70
CA HIS A 214 -4.96 -3.20 11.66
C HIS A 214 -5.34 -4.02 12.90
N LEU A 215 -6.57 -3.91 13.40
CA LEU A 215 -7.02 -4.65 14.58
C LEU A 215 -7.29 -6.13 14.31
N THR A 216 -7.56 -6.49 13.04
CA THR A 216 -7.95 -7.85 12.65
C THR A 216 -6.85 -8.63 11.94
N ASN A 217 -5.67 -8.04 11.71
CA ASN A 217 -4.61 -8.64 10.89
C ASN A 217 -3.82 -9.78 11.57
N GLY A 218 -3.95 -9.96 12.89
CA GLY A 218 -3.27 -11.02 13.63
C GLY A 218 -1.75 -10.83 13.81
N MET A 219 -1.20 -9.67 13.42
CA MET A 219 0.23 -9.37 13.54
C MET A 219 0.59 -8.90 14.96
N PRO A 220 1.83 -9.10 15.42
CA PRO A 220 2.27 -8.66 16.74
C PRO A 220 2.22 -7.13 16.86
N VAL A 221 1.88 -6.66 18.07
CA VAL A 221 1.76 -5.24 18.39
C VAL A 221 2.77 -4.88 19.47
N ASP A 222 3.83 -4.15 19.11
CA ASP A 222 4.75 -3.50 20.04
C ASP A 222 4.25 -2.10 20.47
N ASP A 223 5.03 -1.37 21.22
CA ASP A 223 4.65 -0.03 21.69
C ASP A 223 4.66 1.01 20.57
N CYS A 224 5.53 0.86 19.57
CA CYS A 224 5.56 1.74 18.41
C CYS A 224 4.31 1.56 17.53
N TYR A 225 3.96 0.31 17.27
CA TYR A 225 2.75 -0.02 16.51
C TYR A 225 1.49 0.36 17.29
N TYR A 226 1.44 0.11 18.61
CA TYR A 226 0.31 0.55 19.42
C TYR A 226 0.09 2.07 19.37
N LEU A 227 1.16 2.89 19.43
CA LEU A 227 1.03 4.34 19.27
C LEU A 227 0.55 4.74 17.87
N HIS A 228 0.95 4.01 16.82
CA HIS A 228 0.43 4.18 15.48
C HIS A 228 -1.08 3.92 15.41
N LEU A 229 -1.54 2.81 15.99
CA LEU A 229 -2.97 2.47 16.11
C LEU A 229 -3.74 3.54 16.90
N ALA A 230 -3.16 4.05 17.98
CA ALA A 230 -3.76 5.12 18.77
C ALA A 230 -3.94 6.41 17.95
N ASN A 231 -3.01 6.73 17.03
CA ASN A 231 -3.18 7.86 16.12
C ASN A 231 -4.37 7.65 15.18
N ILE A 232 -4.48 6.47 14.53
CA ILE A 232 -5.62 6.15 13.67
C ILE A 232 -6.94 6.20 14.46
N GLN A 233 -6.96 5.61 15.66
CA GLN A 233 -8.15 5.63 16.53
C GLN A 233 -8.57 7.06 16.89
N MET A 234 -7.63 7.97 17.17
CA MET A 234 -7.94 9.39 17.45
C MET A 234 -8.60 10.05 16.24
N ASP A 235 -8.08 9.81 15.03
CA ASP A 235 -8.62 10.39 13.80
C ASP A 235 -10.01 9.82 13.47
N VAL A 236 -10.23 8.52 13.66
CA VAL A 236 -11.54 7.86 13.53
C VAL A 236 -12.53 8.49 14.51
N TRP A 237 -12.17 8.57 15.79
CA TRP A 237 -13.05 9.11 16.81
C TRP A 237 -13.40 10.60 16.56
N GLU A 238 -12.43 11.38 16.13
CA GLU A 238 -12.64 12.79 15.83
C GLU A 238 -13.66 12.99 14.70
N ARG A 239 -13.57 12.19 13.64
CA ARG A 239 -14.39 12.35 12.43
C ARG A 239 -15.75 11.68 12.51
N THR A 240 -15.87 10.57 13.24
CA THR A 240 -17.09 9.75 13.25
C THR A 240 -17.81 9.73 14.61
N GLY A 241 -17.09 9.99 15.69
CA GLY A 241 -17.58 9.72 17.04
C GLY A 241 -17.73 8.23 17.39
N ALA A 242 -17.20 7.34 16.54
CA ALA A 242 -17.28 5.89 16.72
C ALA A 242 -16.62 5.44 18.04
N PRO A 243 -17.02 4.30 18.60
CA PRO A 243 -16.42 3.77 19.83
C PRO A 243 -14.91 3.58 19.72
N ILE A 244 -14.23 3.74 20.84
CA ILE A 244 -12.80 3.44 20.96
C ILE A 244 -12.66 1.93 21.08
N LEU A 245 -11.96 1.32 20.11
CA LEU A 245 -11.76 -0.11 19.99
C LEU A 245 -10.44 -0.59 20.61
N LEU A 246 -9.45 0.32 20.69
CA LEU A 246 -8.14 -0.02 21.28
C LEU A 246 -8.27 -0.24 22.79
N PRO A 247 -7.70 -1.33 23.32
CA PRO A 247 -7.58 -1.54 24.75
C PRO A 247 -6.64 -0.52 25.38
N GLU A 248 -6.84 -0.20 26.65
CA GLU A 248 -5.88 0.63 27.40
C GLU A 248 -4.54 -0.10 27.53
N ARG A 249 -3.44 0.61 27.23
CA ARG A 249 -2.08 0.07 27.30
C ARG A 249 -1.11 1.17 27.69
N GLN A 250 -0.15 0.85 28.54
CA GLN A 250 1.03 1.67 28.81
C GLN A 250 2.10 1.37 27.77
N VAL A 251 2.79 2.40 27.30
CA VAL A 251 3.87 2.27 26.32
C VAL A 251 5.17 2.84 26.88
N ASP A 252 6.30 2.29 26.47
CA ASP A 252 7.61 2.84 26.84
C ASP A 252 7.85 4.18 26.12
N THR A 253 7.78 5.27 26.87
CA THR A 253 7.94 6.63 26.34
C THR A 253 9.37 6.92 25.88
N SER A 254 10.37 6.10 26.23
CA SER A 254 11.76 6.28 25.82
C SER A 254 11.96 5.97 24.33
N LEU A 255 11.10 5.15 23.73
CA LEU A 255 11.10 4.78 22.32
C LEU A 255 10.73 5.94 21.39
N PHE A 256 10.14 7.01 21.92
CA PHE A 256 9.57 8.09 21.11
C PHE A 256 10.33 9.40 21.25
N LYS A 257 10.24 10.24 20.21
CA LYS A 257 10.82 11.59 20.17
C LYS A 257 9.75 12.63 19.77
N GLY A 258 9.99 13.90 20.08
CA GLY A 258 9.13 15.01 19.66
C GLY A 258 7.65 14.84 20.03
N HIS A 259 6.76 15.08 19.09
CA HIS A 259 5.31 14.99 19.30
C HIS A 259 4.83 13.59 19.70
N ASN A 260 5.47 12.54 19.19
CA ASN A 260 5.12 11.17 19.54
C ASN A 260 5.45 10.85 20.99
N LYS A 261 6.55 11.41 21.54
CA LYS A 261 6.87 11.28 22.97
C LYS A 261 5.82 11.96 23.84
N LEU A 262 5.39 13.16 23.47
CA LEU A 262 4.32 13.86 24.20
C LEU A 262 3.01 13.05 24.16
N LYS A 263 2.63 12.53 23.00
CA LYS A 263 1.44 11.68 22.85
C LYS A 263 1.54 10.41 23.72
N ALA A 264 2.68 9.73 23.73
CA ALA A 264 2.92 8.55 24.55
C ALA A 264 2.80 8.86 26.06
N VAL A 265 3.37 9.98 26.52
CA VAL A 265 3.23 10.43 27.91
C VAL A 265 1.78 10.73 28.26
N LEU A 266 1.05 11.43 27.38
CA LEU A 266 -0.38 11.73 27.60
C LEU A 266 -1.22 10.45 27.58
N LEU A 267 -0.95 9.53 26.65
CA LEU A 267 -1.60 8.23 26.59
C LEU A 267 -1.45 7.47 27.92
N ASN A 268 -0.22 7.38 28.43
CA ASN A 268 0.07 6.70 29.70
C ASN A 268 -0.61 7.36 30.91
N LYS A 269 -0.72 8.68 30.92
CA LYS A 269 -1.31 9.42 32.06
C LYS A 269 -2.83 9.48 32.03
N LEU A 270 -3.40 9.55 30.83
CA LEU A 270 -4.80 9.94 30.65
C LEU A 270 -5.65 8.82 30.03
N GLY A 271 -5.00 7.81 29.45
CA GLY A 271 -5.63 6.78 28.63
C GLY A 271 -6.09 7.26 27.26
N ILE A 272 -6.40 6.30 26.39
CA ILE A 272 -6.78 6.59 24.99
C ILE A 272 -8.07 7.41 24.89
N ARG A 273 -9.04 7.21 25.80
CA ARG A 273 -10.33 7.91 25.77
C ARG A 273 -10.17 9.42 25.96
N LEU A 274 -9.37 9.83 26.93
CA LEU A 274 -9.16 11.25 27.20
C LEU A 274 -8.22 11.87 26.15
N LEU A 275 -7.27 11.09 25.66
CA LEU A 275 -6.37 11.49 24.57
C LEU A 275 -7.16 11.82 23.29
N CYS A 276 -8.16 11.02 22.90
CA CYS A 276 -9.04 11.33 21.77
C CYS A 276 -9.78 12.66 21.94
N ARG A 277 -10.29 12.93 23.14
CA ARG A 277 -10.99 14.21 23.43
C ARG A 277 -10.05 15.41 23.32
N ILE A 278 -8.84 15.29 23.86
CA ILE A 278 -7.83 16.35 23.80
C ILE A 278 -7.41 16.61 22.35
N ASN A 279 -7.18 15.55 21.55
CA ASN A 279 -6.83 15.68 20.13
C ASN A 279 -7.87 16.48 19.36
N LYS A 280 -9.15 16.16 19.55
CA LYS A 280 -10.27 16.89 18.91
C LYS A 280 -10.30 18.36 19.32
N LEU A 281 -10.07 18.68 20.61
CA LEU A 281 -10.02 20.07 21.08
C LEU A 281 -8.86 20.84 20.46
N ILE A 282 -7.66 20.23 20.35
CA ILE A 282 -6.49 20.84 19.73
C ILE A 282 -6.76 21.15 18.26
N HIS A 283 -7.36 20.23 17.52
CA HIS A 283 -7.70 20.44 16.11
C HIS A 283 -8.79 21.49 15.93
N TYR A 284 -9.78 21.54 16.82
CA TYR A 284 -10.83 22.56 16.81
C TYR A 284 -10.25 23.98 16.99
N VAL A 285 -9.34 24.15 17.95
CA VAL A 285 -8.68 25.45 18.23
C VAL A 285 -7.72 25.86 17.11
N ARG A 286 -7.10 24.91 16.42
CA ARG A 286 -6.15 25.17 15.31
C ARG A 286 -6.81 25.42 13.97
N LYS A 287 -8.10 25.13 13.79
CA LYS A 287 -8.82 25.54 12.57
C LYS A 287 -9.03 27.05 12.64
N PRO A 288 -8.35 27.88 11.80
CA PRO A 288 -8.71 29.28 11.71
C PRO A 288 -10.16 29.35 11.23
N ASN A 289 -10.94 30.23 11.85
CA ASN A 289 -12.29 30.54 11.39
C ASN A 289 -12.27 30.79 9.88
N ARG A 290 -12.83 29.84 9.13
CA ARG A 290 -13.19 30.02 7.73
C ARG A 290 -14.67 30.39 7.66
#